data_a7d6b0ffd558617f1dae72aa9e830157
#
_entry.id   a7d6b0ffd558617f1dae72aa9e830157
#
_cell.length_a   1.000
_cell.length_b   1.000
_cell.length_c   1.000
_cell.angle_alpha   90.00
_cell.angle_beta   90.00
_cell.angle_gamma   90.00
#
_symmetry.space_group_name_H-M   'P 1'
#
loop_
_entity.id
_entity.type
_entity.pdbx_description
1 polymer ?
#
loop_
_entity_poly.entity_id
_entity_poly.type
_entity_poly.pdbx_seq_one_letter_code
_entity_poly.pdbx_strand_id
1 'polypeptide(L)'
;MLKQLFKILKFPLLVLVAHVLATVLNWYAIDYFDKLMHTLGGMSIAIGTLSLYSLLHKKKLVGTNHPLVVAVAVITVVVFAAVAWEWMEFLIDTFAGSRMQISLTDTMGDLLAGTLGGTLISLIYLLFPKK
;
A
#
# COMPACT_ATOMS: atom_id res chain seq x y z
N MET A 1 -13.12 -19.42 -2.41
CA MET A 1 -12.94 -18.30 -1.47
C MET A 1 -11.47 -18.12 -1.09
N LEU A 2 -10.77 -19.09 -0.51
CA LEU A 2 -9.38 -18.98 -0.08
C LEU A 2 -8.39 -18.56 -1.18
N LYS A 3 -8.46 -19.15 -2.38
CA LYS A 3 -7.64 -18.78 -3.54
C LYS A 3 -7.83 -17.33 -3.98
N GLN A 4 -9.02 -16.76 -3.81
CA GLN A 4 -9.32 -15.38 -4.17
C GLN A 4 -8.76 -14.41 -3.11
N LEU A 5 -8.92 -14.74 -1.83
CA LEU A 5 -8.34 -13.99 -0.74
C LEU A 5 -6.80 -13.95 -0.85
N PHE A 6 -6.18 -15.08 -1.16
CA PHE A 6 -4.74 -15.15 -1.41
C PHE A 6 -4.29 -14.22 -2.56
N LYS A 7 -5.05 -14.14 -3.67
CA LYS A 7 -4.73 -13.22 -4.78
C LYS A 7 -4.75 -11.74 -4.35
N ILE A 8 -5.63 -11.37 -3.43
CA ILE A 8 -5.74 -10.01 -2.91
C ILE A 8 -4.59 -9.70 -1.95
N LEU A 9 -4.29 -10.62 -1.04
CA LEU A 9 -3.42 -10.37 0.11
C LEU A 9 -1.95 -10.73 -0.12
N LYS A 10 -1.60 -11.54 -1.13
CA LYS A 10 -0.24 -12.07 -1.30
C LYS A 10 0.86 -11.00 -1.35
N PHE A 11 0.63 -9.89 -2.06
CA PHE A 11 1.62 -8.82 -2.16
C PHE A 11 1.67 -7.95 -0.90
N PRO A 12 0.53 -7.48 -0.32
CA PRO A 12 0.55 -6.83 0.99
C PRO A 12 1.22 -7.67 2.08
N LEU A 13 0.93 -8.97 2.15
CA LEU A 13 1.56 -9.86 3.12
C LEU A 13 3.06 -10.04 2.86
N LEU A 14 3.48 -10.14 1.59
CA LEU A 14 4.90 -10.23 1.24
C LEU A 14 5.67 -8.99 1.70
N VAL A 15 5.12 -7.79 1.46
CA VAL A 15 5.74 -6.53 1.90
C VAL A 15 5.75 -6.44 3.42
N LEU A 16 4.67 -6.86 4.10
CA LEU A 16 4.63 -6.90 5.56
C LEU A 16 5.70 -7.85 6.14
N VAL A 17 5.87 -9.03 5.56
CA VAL A 17 6.94 -9.97 5.98
C VAL A 17 8.31 -9.36 5.73
N ALA A 18 8.52 -8.70 4.58
CA ALA A 18 9.77 -8.01 4.27
C ALA A 18 10.05 -6.88 5.28
N HIS A 19 9.03 -6.11 5.68
CA HIS A 19 9.12 -5.07 6.71
C HIS A 19 9.57 -5.65 8.05
N VAL A 20 8.94 -6.72 8.52
CA VAL A 20 9.31 -7.38 9.78
C VAL A 20 10.76 -7.89 9.73
N LEU A 21 11.15 -8.55 8.63
CA LEU A 21 12.53 -9.01 8.45
C LEU A 21 13.53 -7.84 8.41
N ALA A 22 13.20 -6.77 7.70
CA ALA A 22 14.05 -5.58 7.61
C ALA A 22 14.23 -4.91 8.99
N THR A 23 13.18 -4.88 9.80
CA THR A 23 13.24 -4.37 11.18
C THR A 23 14.18 -5.24 12.04
N VAL A 24 14.03 -6.56 11.98
CA VAL A 24 14.90 -7.51 12.75
C VAL A 24 16.35 -7.43 12.29
N LEU A 25 16.60 -7.25 10.99
CA LEU A 25 17.93 -7.18 10.40
C LEU A 25 18.52 -5.75 10.41
N ASN A 26 17.82 -4.79 11.01
CA ASN A 26 18.23 -3.37 11.09
C ASN A 26 18.48 -2.71 9.73
N TRP A 27 17.74 -3.09 8.69
CA TRP A 27 17.88 -2.51 7.35
C TRP A 27 17.36 -1.08 7.26
N TYR A 28 16.53 -0.66 8.21
CA TYR A 28 16.10 0.75 8.33
C TYR A 28 17.25 1.74 8.69
N ALA A 29 18.43 1.23 9.05
CA ALA A 29 19.65 2.04 9.16
C ALA A 29 20.24 2.42 7.78
N ILE A 30 19.76 1.84 6.68
CA ILE A 30 20.19 2.14 5.33
C ILE A 30 19.40 3.35 4.82
N ASP A 31 20.08 4.37 4.33
CA ASP A 31 19.45 5.58 3.81
C ASP A 31 18.39 5.24 2.73
N TYR A 32 17.25 5.91 2.80
CA TYR A 32 16.11 5.76 1.88
C TYR A 32 15.45 4.38 1.86
N PHE A 33 15.89 3.40 2.66
CA PHE A 33 15.27 2.08 2.71
C PHE A 33 13.80 2.16 3.15
N ASP A 34 13.52 3.01 4.11
CA ASP A 34 12.18 3.29 4.59
C ASP A 34 11.25 3.79 3.47
N LYS A 35 11.68 4.80 2.71
CA LYS A 35 10.92 5.30 1.54
C LYS A 35 10.70 4.23 0.48
N LEU A 36 11.67 3.33 0.28
CA LEU A 36 11.51 2.17 -0.59
C LEU A 36 10.39 1.25 -0.08
N MET A 37 10.37 0.96 1.23
CA MET A 37 9.35 0.10 1.83
C MET A 37 7.95 0.71 1.75
N HIS A 38 7.79 2.03 1.97
CA HIS A 38 6.53 2.73 1.76
C HIS A 38 6.08 2.69 0.29
N THR A 39 7.01 2.89 -0.67
CA THR A 39 6.71 2.77 -2.11
C THR A 39 6.20 1.36 -2.44
N LEU A 40 6.89 0.32 -2.00
CA LEU A 40 6.47 -1.08 -2.21
C LEU A 40 5.14 -1.39 -1.51
N GLY A 41 4.93 -0.82 -0.32
CA GLY A 41 3.66 -0.88 0.41
C GLY A 41 2.51 -0.34 -0.43
N GLY A 42 2.65 0.89 -0.93
CA GLY A 42 1.65 1.53 -1.79
C GLY A 42 1.37 0.74 -3.07
N MET A 43 2.42 0.23 -3.75
CA MET A 43 2.27 -0.65 -4.92
C MET A 43 1.51 -1.93 -4.57
N SER A 44 1.83 -2.56 -3.45
CA SER A 44 1.21 -3.82 -3.02
C SER A 44 -0.27 -3.64 -2.69
N ILE A 45 -0.63 -2.56 -2.00
CA ILE A 45 -2.02 -2.19 -1.68
C ILE A 45 -2.80 -1.91 -2.97
N ALA A 46 -2.22 -1.19 -3.94
CA ALA A 46 -2.87 -0.93 -5.22
C ALA A 46 -3.18 -2.23 -5.98
N ILE A 47 -2.21 -3.16 -6.06
CA ILE A 47 -2.41 -4.47 -6.71
C ILE A 47 -3.49 -5.29 -5.98
N GLY A 48 -3.48 -5.29 -4.65
CA GLY A 48 -4.50 -5.95 -3.83
C GLY A 48 -5.89 -5.36 -4.08
N THR A 49 -6.00 -4.04 -4.11
CA THR A 49 -7.26 -3.32 -4.37
C THR A 49 -7.80 -3.60 -5.77
N LEU A 50 -6.95 -3.62 -6.81
CA LEU A 50 -7.35 -3.99 -8.17
C LEU A 50 -7.85 -5.45 -8.23
N SER A 51 -7.20 -6.34 -7.49
CA SER A 51 -7.62 -7.74 -7.39
C SER A 51 -8.98 -7.89 -6.70
N LEU A 52 -9.19 -7.13 -5.61
CA LEU A 52 -10.48 -7.07 -4.91
C LEU A 52 -11.57 -6.48 -5.81
N TYR A 53 -11.29 -5.35 -6.48
CA TYR A 53 -12.22 -4.75 -7.43
C TYR A 53 -12.65 -5.75 -8.50
N SER A 54 -11.70 -6.45 -9.13
CA SER A 54 -12.00 -7.48 -10.14
C SER A 54 -12.93 -8.58 -9.61
N LEU A 55 -12.74 -8.99 -8.35
CA LEU A 55 -13.61 -9.97 -7.69
C LEU A 55 -15.01 -9.42 -7.47
N LEU A 56 -15.13 -8.19 -6.95
CA LEU A 56 -16.41 -7.55 -6.66
C LEU A 56 -17.20 -7.29 -7.95
N HIS A 57 -16.52 -6.85 -9.01
CA HIS A 57 -17.13 -6.65 -10.33
C HIS A 57 -17.67 -7.97 -10.90
N LYS A 58 -16.89 -9.06 -10.84
CA LYS A 58 -17.35 -10.40 -11.27
C LYS A 58 -18.55 -10.89 -10.48
N LYS A 59 -18.67 -10.50 -9.21
CA LYS A 59 -19.83 -10.82 -8.37
C LYS A 59 -20.99 -9.84 -8.54
N LYS A 60 -20.89 -8.86 -9.45
CA LYS A 60 -21.88 -7.80 -9.69
C LYS A 60 -22.19 -6.94 -8.46
N LEU A 61 -21.23 -6.82 -7.53
CA LEU A 61 -21.33 -5.98 -6.34
C LEU A 61 -20.92 -4.53 -6.60
N VAL A 62 -20.17 -4.28 -7.69
CA VAL A 62 -19.82 -2.95 -8.17
C VAL A 62 -20.23 -2.83 -9.64
N GLY A 63 -20.87 -1.73 -9.99
CA GLY A 63 -21.51 -1.55 -11.30
C GLY A 63 -20.64 -0.88 -12.37
N THR A 64 -19.55 -0.21 -11.99
CA THR A 64 -18.69 0.49 -12.95
C THR A 64 -17.44 -0.29 -13.28
N ASN A 65 -17.02 -0.26 -14.53
CA ASN A 65 -15.72 -0.72 -15.00
C ASN A 65 -14.93 0.39 -15.70
N HIS A 66 -15.35 1.65 -15.57
CA HIS A 66 -14.65 2.77 -16.16
C HIS A 66 -13.23 2.89 -15.53
N PRO A 67 -12.15 2.78 -16.33
CA PRO A 67 -10.79 2.64 -15.78
C PRO A 67 -10.38 3.82 -14.88
N LEU A 68 -10.79 5.04 -15.23
CA LEU A 68 -10.48 6.23 -14.42
C LEU A 68 -11.12 6.16 -13.03
N VAL A 69 -12.38 5.75 -12.94
CA VAL A 69 -13.08 5.61 -11.65
C VAL A 69 -12.40 4.58 -10.77
N VAL A 70 -12.00 3.45 -11.38
CA VAL A 70 -11.26 2.41 -10.68
C VAL A 70 -9.90 2.91 -10.19
N ALA A 71 -9.16 3.63 -11.04
CA ALA A 71 -7.85 4.18 -10.68
C ALA A 71 -7.96 5.18 -9.51
N VAL A 72 -8.94 6.08 -9.55
CA VAL A 72 -9.20 7.02 -8.44
C VAL A 72 -9.54 6.26 -7.15
N ALA A 73 -10.41 5.26 -7.21
CA ALA A 73 -10.74 4.44 -6.05
C ALA A 73 -9.50 3.71 -5.47
N VAL A 74 -8.64 3.18 -6.35
CA VAL A 74 -7.38 2.53 -5.92
C VAL A 74 -6.46 3.52 -5.22
N ILE A 75 -6.25 4.72 -5.79
CA ILE A 75 -5.41 5.76 -5.17
C ILE A 75 -5.99 6.17 -3.81
N THR A 76 -7.30 6.33 -3.69
CA THR A 76 -7.96 6.65 -2.41
C THR A 76 -7.68 5.58 -1.35
N VAL A 77 -7.77 4.30 -1.70
CA VAL A 77 -7.47 3.21 -0.76
C VAL A 77 -5.99 3.20 -0.38
N VAL A 78 -5.09 3.47 -1.32
CA VAL A 78 -3.64 3.56 -1.04
C VAL A 78 -3.33 4.70 -0.08
N VAL A 79 -3.88 5.90 -0.32
CA VAL A 79 -3.68 7.06 0.57
C VAL A 79 -4.22 6.76 1.97
N PHE A 80 -5.42 6.17 2.05
CA PHE A 80 -5.99 5.78 3.34
C PHE A 80 -5.10 4.78 4.08
N ALA A 81 -4.58 3.76 3.37
CA ALA A 81 -3.70 2.76 3.95
C ALA A 81 -2.35 3.38 4.42
N ALA A 82 -1.78 4.30 3.63
CA ALA A 82 -0.57 5.03 4.02
C ALA A 82 -0.79 5.85 5.30
N VAL A 83 -1.88 6.61 5.38
CA VAL A 83 -2.23 7.38 6.60
C VAL A 83 -2.45 6.44 7.79
N ALA A 84 -3.15 5.31 7.60
CA ALA A 84 -3.39 4.35 8.67
C ALA A 84 -2.07 3.73 9.18
N TRP A 85 -1.10 3.52 8.29
CA TRP A 85 0.23 3.04 8.64
C TRP A 85 0.98 4.07 9.50
N GLU A 86 1.02 5.34 9.09
CA GLU A 86 1.63 6.42 9.87
C GLU A 86 0.98 6.59 11.25
N TRP A 87 -0.35 6.43 11.33
CA TRP A 87 -1.03 6.43 12.62
C TRP A 87 -0.61 5.25 13.50
N MET A 88 -0.42 4.07 12.91
CA MET A 88 0.07 2.90 13.65
C MET A 88 1.47 3.17 14.21
N GLU A 89 2.39 3.71 13.41
CA GLU A 89 3.74 4.07 13.86
C GLU A 89 3.70 5.12 14.98
N PHE A 90 2.89 6.17 14.81
CA PHE A 90 2.68 7.18 15.85
C PHE A 90 2.19 6.57 17.17
N LEU A 91 1.22 5.66 17.13
CA LEU A 91 0.72 4.99 18.32
C LEU A 91 1.77 4.10 18.97
N ILE A 92 2.55 3.34 18.17
CA ILE A 92 3.65 2.51 18.69
C ILE A 92 4.72 3.39 19.34
N ASP A 93 5.10 4.50 18.72
CA ASP A 93 6.07 5.45 19.29
C ASP A 93 5.56 6.04 20.60
N THR A 94 4.28 6.43 20.64
CA THR A 94 3.67 7.04 21.82
C THR A 94 3.56 6.07 23.01
N PHE A 95 3.16 4.82 22.76
CA PHE A 95 2.85 3.88 23.84
C PHE A 95 3.97 2.87 24.13
N ALA A 96 4.80 2.55 23.15
CA ALA A 96 5.91 1.60 23.32
C ALA A 96 7.30 2.28 23.36
N GLY A 97 7.37 3.60 23.13
CA GLY A 97 8.64 4.35 23.18
C GLY A 97 9.59 4.00 22.04
N SER A 98 9.09 3.49 20.90
CA SER A 98 9.89 3.33 19.70
C SER A 98 10.23 4.68 19.07
N ARG A 99 10.92 4.68 17.96
CA ARG A 99 11.26 5.88 17.17
C ARG A 99 11.11 5.56 15.69
N MET A 100 9.93 5.10 15.30
CA MET A 100 9.63 4.78 13.91
C MET A 100 9.43 6.06 13.11
N GLN A 101 8.73 7.03 13.68
CA GLN A 101 8.58 8.38 13.11
C GLN A 101 9.69 9.30 13.60
N ILE A 102 10.69 9.54 12.76
CA ILE A 102 11.85 10.37 13.13
C ILE A 102 11.50 11.86 13.14
N SER A 103 10.64 12.30 12.21
CA SER A 103 10.24 13.71 12.07
C SER A 103 8.99 13.85 11.21
N LEU A 104 8.33 15.02 11.29
CA LEU A 104 7.22 15.36 10.38
C LEU A 104 7.62 15.28 8.91
N THR A 105 8.84 15.72 8.57
CA THR A 105 9.35 15.65 7.19
C THR A 105 9.49 14.22 6.72
N ASP A 106 9.88 13.32 7.61
CA ASP A 106 9.98 11.89 7.35
C ASP A 106 8.61 11.29 7.06
N THR A 107 7.65 11.45 7.98
CA THR A 107 6.26 11.04 7.82
C THR A 107 5.62 11.54 6.51
N MET A 108 5.83 12.83 6.17
CA MET A 108 5.32 13.37 4.90
C MET A 108 6.00 12.73 3.69
N GLY A 109 7.29 12.41 3.79
CA GLY A 109 8.04 11.67 2.75
C GLY A 109 7.48 10.25 2.56
N ASP A 110 7.09 9.57 3.63
CA ASP A 110 6.54 8.21 3.62
C ASP A 110 5.15 8.18 2.99
N LEU A 111 4.29 9.12 3.39
CA LEU A 111 2.98 9.32 2.77
C LEU A 111 3.11 9.57 1.25
N LEU A 112 4.07 10.41 0.85
CA LEU A 112 4.33 10.70 -0.56
C LEU A 112 4.84 9.45 -1.29
N ALA A 113 5.83 8.74 -0.73
CA ALA A 113 6.42 7.54 -1.32
C ALA A 113 5.36 6.44 -1.53
N GLY A 114 4.53 6.16 -0.51
CA GLY A 114 3.43 5.21 -0.60
C GLY A 114 2.39 5.61 -1.64
N THR A 115 2.00 6.89 -1.66
CA THR A 115 1.04 7.42 -2.65
C THR A 115 1.59 7.30 -4.08
N LEU A 116 2.85 7.65 -4.30
CA LEU A 116 3.51 7.52 -5.62
C LEU A 116 3.59 6.06 -6.08
N GLY A 117 3.92 5.13 -5.17
CA GLY A 117 3.91 3.70 -5.48
C GLY A 117 2.54 3.21 -5.95
N GLY A 118 1.48 3.55 -5.23
CA GLY A 118 0.11 3.19 -5.62
C GLY A 118 -0.36 3.88 -6.90
N THR A 119 0.01 5.15 -7.08
CA THR A 119 -0.30 5.93 -8.29
C THR A 119 0.33 5.29 -9.52
N LEU A 120 1.59 4.84 -9.44
CA LEU A 120 2.28 4.16 -10.53
C LEU A 120 1.50 2.91 -10.99
N ILE A 121 1.05 2.07 -10.07
CA ILE A 121 0.23 0.88 -10.41
C ILE A 121 -1.11 1.29 -11.01
N SER A 122 -1.74 2.35 -10.51
CA SER A 122 -3.00 2.88 -11.03
C SER A 122 -2.86 3.42 -12.46
N LEU A 123 -1.74 4.09 -12.76
CA LEU A 123 -1.42 4.57 -14.11
C LEU A 123 -1.16 3.39 -15.07
N ILE A 124 -0.43 2.37 -14.65
CA ILE A 124 -0.24 1.16 -15.44
C ILE A 124 -1.60 0.51 -15.76
N TYR A 125 -2.51 0.43 -14.79
CA TYR A 125 -3.86 -0.07 -15.00
C TYR A 125 -4.65 0.77 -16.02
N LEU A 126 -4.51 2.12 -15.96
CA LEU A 126 -5.18 3.03 -16.93
C LEU A 126 -4.67 2.83 -18.35
N LEU A 127 -3.35 2.67 -18.52
CA LEU A 127 -2.72 2.52 -19.83
C LEU A 127 -2.96 1.13 -20.45
N PHE A 128 -3.12 0.11 -19.60
CA PHE A 128 -3.30 -1.29 -20.02
C PHE A 128 -4.52 -1.93 -19.32
N PRO A 129 -5.74 -1.40 -19.54
CA PRO A 129 -6.92 -1.93 -18.88
C PRO A 129 -7.17 -3.37 -19.31
N LYS A 130 -7.25 -4.29 -18.36
CA LYS A 130 -7.67 -5.67 -18.67
C LYS A 130 -9.13 -5.63 -19.08
N LYS A 131 -9.39 -6.04 -20.33
CA LYS A 131 -10.74 -6.25 -20.87
C LYS A 131 -11.49 -7.33 -20.10
#